data_737e2505340ae2960c1f76b2600248a3
#
_entry.id   737e2505340ae2960c1f76b2600248a3
#
_cell.length_a   1.000
_cell.length_b   1.000
_cell.length_c   1.000
_cell.angle_alpha   90.00
_cell.angle_beta   90.00
_cell.angle_gamma   90.00
#
_symmetry.space_group_name_H-M   'P 1'
#
loop_
_entity.id
_entity.type
_entity.pdbx_description
1 polymer ?
#
loop_
_entity_poly.entity_id
_entity_poly.type
_entity_poly.pdbx_seq_one_letter_code
_entity_poly.pdbx_strand_id
1 'polypeptide(L)'
;MTQTLTINDNNNNIQYTNFEKAKEFSHSFEVPHFDTPQTNIFTQNPELVKLHLDIIKEKVDEFNEAIREHNMVKVVDALANILYVVYGTGYLFGLDLDSAYDIVHKSNMSKLCQNEQEAQETVAWYQLEFQEGRKPYDSPYYYQGESGKWIVKNRST
;
A
#
# COMPACT_ATOMS: atom_id res chain seq x y z
N MET A 1 2.75 -12.59 16.58
CA MET A 1 1.44 -13.17 16.92
C MET A 1 0.45 -12.67 15.90
N THR A 2 0.12 -13.53 14.95
CA THR A 2 -0.79 -13.22 13.84
C THR A 2 -2.21 -13.31 14.37
N GLN A 3 -2.93 -12.18 14.46
CA GLN A 3 -4.38 -12.23 14.73
C GLN A 3 -5.09 -12.57 13.43
N THR A 4 -5.40 -13.84 13.28
CA THR A 4 -6.37 -14.30 12.28
C THR A 4 -7.75 -13.87 12.75
N LEU A 5 -8.43 -13.01 12.00
CA LEU A 5 -9.86 -12.73 12.22
C LEU A 5 -10.65 -13.98 11.85
N THR A 6 -10.93 -14.81 12.84
CA THR A 6 -11.84 -15.94 12.72
C THR A 6 -13.27 -15.43 12.82
N ILE A 7 -13.99 -15.40 11.71
CA ILE A 7 -15.46 -15.43 11.73
C ILE A 7 -15.85 -16.89 11.86
N ASN A 8 -16.46 -17.25 12.99
CA ASN A 8 -17.03 -18.56 13.23
C ASN A 8 -18.27 -18.77 12.34
N ASP A 9 -18.09 -19.45 11.23
CA ASP A 9 -19.14 -20.24 10.62
C ASP A 9 -18.61 -21.68 10.43
N ASN A 10 -19.41 -22.67 10.83
CA ASN A 10 -19.10 -24.11 10.88
C ASN A 10 -18.94 -24.75 9.48
N ASN A 11 -18.22 -24.08 8.58
CA ASN A 11 -17.61 -24.63 7.39
C ASN A 11 -16.14 -24.18 7.38
N ASN A 12 -15.22 -25.11 7.26
CA ASN A 12 -13.77 -24.88 7.11
C ASN A 12 -13.45 -24.13 5.79
N ASN A 13 -13.99 -22.93 5.62
CA ASN A 13 -13.54 -22.03 4.55
C ASN A 13 -12.33 -21.28 5.05
N ILE A 14 -11.13 -21.77 4.74
CA ILE A 14 -9.89 -20.99 4.84
C ILE A 14 -10.08 -19.78 3.92
N GLN A 15 -10.24 -18.61 4.50
CA GLN A 15 -10.34 -17.37 3.73
C GLN A 15 -8.92 -16.89 3.42
N TYR A 16 -8.47 -17.10 2.17
CA TYR A 16 -7.19 -16.60 1.69
C TYR A 16 -7.14 -15.07 1.66
N THR A 17 -6.00 -14.50 2.05
CA THR A 17 -5.70 -13.10 1.80
C THR A 17 -5.60 -12.83 0.30
N ASN A 18 -5.59 -11.57 -0.12
CA ASN A 18 -5.40 -11.26 -1.54
C ASN A 18 -4.00 -11.66 -2.03
N PHE A 19 -2.99 -11.57 -1.17
CA PHE A 19 -1.65 -12.06 -1.48
C PHE A 19 -1.62 -13.58 -1.68
N GLU A 20 -2.29 -14.35 -0.80
CA GLU A 20 -2.40 -15.81 -0.94
C GLU A 20 -3.11 -16.23 -2.23
N LYS A 21 -4.14 -15.50 -2.66
CA LYS A 21 -4.80 -15.75 -3.97
C LYS A 21 -3.86 -15.50 -5.15
N ALA A 22 -3.03 -14.46 -5.10
CA ALA A 22 -2.02 -14.19 -6.13
C ALA A 22 -0.93 -15.27 -6.14
N LYS A 23 -0.55 -15.80 -4.97
CA LYS A 23 0.36 -16.95 -4.86
C LYS A 23 -0.25 -18.20 -5.48
N GLU A 24 -1.52 -18.51 -5.17
CA GLU A 24 -2.25 -19.66 -5.75
C GLU A 24 -2.24 -19.60 -7.28
N PHE A 25 -2.51 -18.42 -7.85
CA PHE A 25 -2.43 -18.21 -9.30
C PHE A 25 -1.01 -18.51 -9.84
N SER A 26 0.02 -17.93 -9.21
CA SER A 26 1.40 -18.11 -9.65
C SER A 26 1.81 -19.58 -9.63
N HIS A 27 1.41 -20.34 -8.60
CA HIS A 27 1.64 -21.79 -8.56
C HIS A 27 0.85 -22.54 -9.65
N SER A 28 -0.43 -22.22 -9.84
CA SER A 28 -1.30 -22.93 -10.77
C SER A 28 -0.90 -22.74 -12.24
N PHE A 29 -0.32 -21.58 -12.56
CA PHE A 29 0.12 -21.21 -13.91
C PHE A 29 1.64 -21.30 -14.11
N GLU A 30 2.35 -21.88 -13.13
CA GLU A 30 3.82 -22.06 -13.17
C GLU A 30 4.58 -20.73 -13.42
N VAL A 31 4.02 -19.61 -12.92
CA VAL A 31 4.66 -18.30 -13.01
C VAL A 31 5.90 -18.31 -12.11
N PRO A 32 7.06 -17.79 -12.57
CA PRO A 32 8.26 -17.68 -11.74
C PRO A 32 7.99 -16.95 -10.41
N HIS A 33 8.43 -17.51 -9.30
CA HIS A 33 8.26 -16.96 -7.97
C HIS A 33 9.35 -17.44 -7.02
N PHE A 34 9.52 -16.77 -5.88
CA PHE A 34 10.51 -17.12 -4.88
C PHE A 34 9.91 -17.00 -3.46
N ASP A 35 10.33 -17.90 -2.56
CA ASP A 35 9.87 -17.91 -1.17
C ASP A 35 10.71 -17.02 -0.23
N THR A 36 11.80 -16.46 -0.75
CA THR A 36 12.70 -15.58 0.00
C THR A 36 13.11 -14.37 -0.84
N PRO A 37 13.39 -13.22 -0.19
CA PRO A 37 13.75 -11.98 -0.89
C PRO A 37 14.93 -12.15 -1.85
N GLN A 38 14.73 -11.79 -3.10
CA GLN A 38 15.71 -11.93 -4.19
C GLN A 38 16.50 -10.64 -4.38
N THR A 39 17.49 -10.38 -3.55
CA THR A 39 18.27 -9.12 -3.54
C THR A 39 19.06 -8.89 -4.85
N ASN A 40 19.39 -9.94 -5.59
CA ASN A 40 20.18 -9.88 -6.83
C ASN A 40 19.30 -9.99 -8.09
N ILE A 41 17.97 -10.04 -7.98
CA ILE A 41 17.05 -10.27 -9.11
C ILE A 41 17.23 -9.23 -10.21
N PHE A 42 17.56 -7.98 -9.85
CA PHE A 42 17.75 -6.86 -10.80
C PHE A 42 18.90 -7.10 -11.79
N THR A 43 19.89 -7.89 -11.39
CA THR A 43 21.04 -8.23 -12.25
C THR A 43 20.97 -9.64 -12.81
N GLN A 44 20.36 -10.58 -12.09
CA GLN A 44 20.26 -11.98 -12.51
C GLN A 44 19.11 -12.23 -13.49
N ASN A 45 17.98 -11.50 -13.33
CA ASN A 45 16.78 -11.67 -14.16
C ASN A 45 16.18 -10.30 -14.59
N PRO A 46 16.97 -9.41 -15.26
CA PRO A 46 16.52 -8.05 -15.58
C PRO A 46 15.30 -8.03 -16.50
N GLU A 47 15.16 -9.00 -17.41
CA GLU A 47 14.02 -9.10 -18.31
C GLU A 47 12.73 -9.43 -17.55
N LEU A 48 12.81 -10.28 -16.52
CA LEU A 48 11.68 -10.63 -15.68
C LEU A 48 11.24 -9.43 -14.82
N VAL A 49 12.20 -8.68 -14.26
CA VAL A 49 11.92 -7.43 -13.54
C VAL A 49 11.25 -6.42 -14.46
N LYS A 50 11.77 -6.26 -15.69
CA LYS A 50 11.19 -5.37 -16.70
C LYS A 50 9.76 -5.77 -17.06
N LEU A 51 9.50 -7.05 -17.28
CA LEU A 51 8.18 -7.58 -17.61
C LEU A 51 7.16 -7.18 -16.53
N HIS A 52 7.47 -7.41 -15.24
CA HIS A 52 6.57 -7.07 -14.15
C HIS A 52 6.36 -5.56 -13.99
N LEU A 53 7.40 -4.76 -14.22
CA LEU A 53 7.26 -3.30 -14.26
C LEU A 53 6.32 -2.86 -15.39
N ASP A 54 6.44 -3.45 -16.58
CA ASP A 54 5.62 -3.10 -17.73
C ASP A 54 4.16 -3.54 -17.52
N ILE A 55 3.90 -4.70 -16.91
CA ILE A 55 2.55 -5.14 -16.54
C ILE A 55 1.90 -4.16 -15.55
N ILE A 56 2.62 -3.73 -14.50
CA ILE A 56 2.08 -2.74 -13.55
C ILE A 56 1.73 -1.44 -14.27
N LYS A 57 2.60 -0.93 -15.15
CA LYS A 57 2.34 0.29 -15.93
C LYS A 57 1.10 0.15 -16.81
N GLU A 58 0.96 -0.99 -17.51
CA GLU A 58 -0.22 -1.28 -18.34
C GLU A 58 -1.52 -1.16 -17.52
N LYS A 59 -1.57 -1.76 -16.31
CA LYS A 59 -2.77 -1.68 -15.47
C LYS A 59 -3.03 -0.27 -14.92
N VAL A 60 -1.99 0.52 -14.69
CA VAL A 60 -2.14 1.96 -14.35
C VAL A 60 -2.68 2.75 -15.55
N ASP A 61 -2.24 2.44 -16.77
CA ASP A 61 -2.76 3.08 -17.98
C ASP A 61 -4.22 2.73 -18.24
N GLU A 62 -4.64 1.48 -18.03
CA GLU A 62 -6.05 1.05 -18.07
C GLU A 62 -6.90 1.83 -17.05
N PHE A 63 -6.39 2.03 -15.82
CA PHE A 63 -7.06 2.85 -14.82
C PHE A 63 -7.22 4.30 -15.26
N ASN A 64 -6.17 4.91 -15.83
CA ASN A 64 -6.21 6.27 -16.37
C ASN A 64 -7.26 6.40 -17.48
N GLU A 65 -7.37 5.39 -18.35
CA GLU A 65 -8.38 5.37 -19.42
C GLU A 65 -9.80 5.25 -18.85
N ALA A 66 -10.01 4.36 -17.88
CA ALA A 66 -11.30 4.19 -17.21
C ALA A 66 -11.81 5.50 -16.54
N ILE A 67 -10.89 6.29 -15.96
CA ILE A 67 -11.19 7.62 -15.40
C ILE A 67 -11.60 8.60 -16.52
N ARG A 68 -10.86 8.64 -17.64
CA ARG A 68 -11.20 9.51 -18.78
C ARG A 68 -12.56 9.19 -19.40
N GLU A 69 -12.91 7.90 -19.42
CA GLU A 69 -14.20 7.42 -19.91
C GLU A 69 -15.37 7.63 -18.91
N HIS A 70 -15.08 8.05 -17.67
CA HIS A 70 -16.04 8.10 -16.55
C HIS A 70 -16.75 6.75 -16.31
N ASN A 71 -16.06 5.64 -16.53
CA ASN A 71 -16.61 4.28 -16.45
C ASN A 71 -16.26 3.60 -15.16
N MET A 72 -17.17 3.64 -14.18
CA MET A 72 -16.94 3.06 -12.85
C MET A 72 -16.68 1.56 -12.86
N VAL A 73 -17.28 0.81 -13.79
CA VAL A 73 -17.05 -0.66 -13.91
C VAL A 73 -15.61 -0.93 -14.32
N LYS A 74 -15.09 -0.21 -15.32
CA LYS A 74 -13.67 -0.29 -15.71
C LYS A 74 -12.73 0.19 -14.61
N VAL A 75 -13.13 1.21 -13.82
CA VAL A 75 -12.34 1.68 -12.66
C VAL A 75 -12.16 0.56 -11.63
N VAL A 76 -13.24 -0.14 -11.28
CA VAL A 76 -13.18 -1.26 -10.32
C VAL A 76 -12.31 -2.39 -10.86
N ASP A 77 -12.47 -2.75 -12.12
CA ASP A 77 -11.67 -3.80 -12.76
C ASP A 77 -10.19 -3.44 -12.79
N ALA A 78 -9.83 -2.25 -13.23
CA ALA A 78 -8.44 -1.76 -13.29
C ALA A 78 -7.79 -1.72 -11.90
N LEU A 79 -8.49 -1.22 -10.87
CA LEU A 79 -7.96 -1.21 -9.51
C LEU A 79 -7.73 -2.61 -8.95
N ALA A 80 -8.67 -3.54 -9.20
CA ALA A 80 -8.52 -4.94 -8.78
C ALA A 80 -7.31 -5.60 -9.48
N ASN A 81 -7.14 -5.35 -10.79
CA ASN A 81 -6.00 -5.85 -11.56
C ASN A 81 -4.67 -5.24 -11.09
N ILE A 82 -4.61 -3.94 -10.76
CA ILE A 82 -3.42 -3.31 -10.16
C ILE A 82 -3.02 -4.04 -8.87
N LEU A 83 -3.96 -4.28 -7.95
CA LEU A 83 -3.68 -5.02 -6.72
C LEU A 83 -3.15 -6.43 -7.03
N TYR A 84 -3.77 -7.11 -7.98
CA TYR A 84 -3.41 -8.47 -8.37
C TYR A 84 -1.97 -8.56 -8.90
N VAL A 85 -1.59 -7.67 -9.83
CA VAL A 85 -0.23 -7.67 -10.39
C VAL A 85 0.82 -7.18 -9.40
N VAL A 86 0.46 -6.29 -8.46
CA VAL A 86 1.35 -5.85 -7.37
C VAL A 86 1.65 -7.02 -6.43
N TYR A 87 0.64 -7.78 -6.00
CA TYR A 87 0.83 -8.98 -5.16
C TYR A 87 1.65 -10.06 -5.89
N GLY A 88 1.36 -10.31 -7.17
CA GLY A 88 2.14 -11.24 -7.99
C GLY A 88 3.60 -10.81 -8.13
N THR A 89 3.86 -9.52 -8.30
CA THR A 89 5.22 -8.98 -8.35
C THR A 89 5.93 -9.12 -7.00
N GLY A 90 5.23 -8.90 -5.88
CA GLY A 90 5.77 -9.14 -4.55
C GLY A 90 6.23 -10.59 -4.39
N TYR A 91 5.39 -11.53 -4.82
CA TYR A 91 5.70 -12.96 -4.76
C TYR A 91 6.87 -13.34 -5.68
N LEU A 92 6.94 -12.76 -6.89
CA LEU A 92 8.11 -12.91 -7.74
C LEU A 92 9.41 -12.49 -7.06
N PHE A 93 9.39 -11.41 -6.27
CA PHE A 93 10.58 -10.92 -5.55
C PHE A 93 10.84 -11.65 -4.22
N GLY A 94 9.99 -12.61 -3.85
CA GLY A 94 10.06 -13.33 -2.58
C GLY A 94 9.71 -12.47 -1.38
N LEU A 95 8.81 -11.48 -1.56
CA LEU A 95 8.40 -10.53 -0.54
C LEU A 95 7.03 -10.90 0.03
N ASP A 96 6.88 -10.85 1.35
CA ASP A 96 5.58 -10.95 2.03
C ASP A 96 4.93 -9.55 2.05
N LEU A 97 4.04 -9.29 1.08
CA LEU A 97 3.38 -7.99 0.97
C LEU A 97 2.29 -7.77 2.01
N ASP A 98 1.69 -8.80 2.59
CA ASP A 98 0.73 -8.64 3.69
C ASP A 98 1.45 -8.10 4.93
N SER A 99 2.58 -8.69 5.32
CA SER A 99 3.41 -8.19 6.41
C SER A 99 3.97 -6.78 6.12
N ALA A 100 4.40 -6.51 4.90
CA ALA A 100 4.88 -5.19 4.50
C ALA A 100 3.77 -4.13 4.58
N TYR A 101 2.55 -4.47 4.14
CA TYR A 101 1.39 -3.59 4.21
C TYR A 101 1.03 -3.26 5.67
N ASP A 102 1.07 -4.24 6.57
CA ASP A 102 0.85 -4.03 8.00
C ASP A 102 1.84 -3.04 8.61
N ILE A 103 3.10 -3.10 8.21
CA ILE A 103 4.14 -2.16 8.67
C ILE A 103 3.82 -0.74 8.18
N VAL A 104 3.47 -0.59 6.89
CA VAL A 104 3.07 0.69 6.30
C VAL A 104 1.82 1.23 6.99
N HIS A 105 0.81 0.38 7.23
CA HIS A 105 -0.40 0.77 7.94
C HIS A 105 -0.10 1.28 9.35
N LYS A 106 0.68 0.55 10.15
CA LYS A 106 1.10 0.97 11.49
C LYS A 106 1.85 2.31 11.46
N SER A 107 2.76 2.48 10.49
CA SER A 107 3.48 3.74 10.28
C SER A 107 2.54 4.89 9.94
N ASN A 108 1.51 4.67 9.11
CA ASN A 108 0.52 5.68 8.80
C ASN A 108 -0.35 6.04 10.01
N MET A 109 -0.79 5.05 10.77
CA MET A 109 -1.60 5.26 11.97
C MET A 109 -0.81 5.95 13.10
N SER A 110 0.50 5.77 13.16
CA SER A 110 1.35 6.47 14.15
C SER A 110 1.47 7.99 13.93
N LYS A 111 0.99 8.50 12.79
CA LYS A 111 0.91 9.95 12.52
C LYS A 111 -0.25 10.64 13.26
N LEU A 112 -1.14 9.88 13.88
CA LEU A 112 -2.21 10.40 14.71
C LEU A 112 -1.67 10.77 16.09
N CYS A 113 -1.78 12.02 16.47
CA CYS A 113 -1.38 12.50 17.79
C CYS A 113 -2.37 12.04 18.87
N GLN A 114 -1.85 11.65 20.04
CA GLN A 114 -2.66 11.07 21.11
C GLN A 114 -3.42 12.15 21.91
N ASN A 115 -2.88 13.37 21.95
CA ASN A 115 -3.42 14.51 22.68
C ASN A 115 -3.14 15.81 21.91
N GLU A 116 -3.77 16.90 22.36
CA GLU A 116 -3.63 18.22 21.73
C GLU A 116 -2.21 18.77 21.81
N GLN A 117 -1.53 18.55 22.91
CA GLN A 117 -0.16 19.01 23.10
C GLN A 117 0.78 18.43 22.04
N GLU A 118 0.70 17.11 21.80
CA GLU A 118 1.48 16.44 20.75
C GLU A 118 1.17 17.00 19.35
N ALA A 119 -0.09 17.33 19.09
CA ALA A 119 -0.49 17.95 17.82
C ALA A 119 0.08 19.37 17.67
N GLN A 120 0.08 20.19 18.75
CA GLN A 120 0.69 21.52 18.77
C GLN A 120 2.20 21.46 18.52
N GLU A 121 2.89 20.56 19.22
CA GLU A 121 4.33 20.34 19.05
C GLU A 121 4.67 19.89 17.63
N THR A 122 3.85 19.00 17.05
CA THR A 122 4.00 18.53 15.66
C THR A 122 3.82 19.68 14.66
N VAL A 123 2.81 20.54 14.84
CA VAL A 123 2.62 21.73 13.99
C VAL A 123 3.80 22.69 14.10
N ALA A 124 4.26 22.97 15.33
CA ALA A 124 5.42 23.84 15.54
C ALA A 124 6.68 23.28 14.86
N TRP A 125 6.90 21.97 14.94
CA TRP A 125 8.00 21.30 14.26
C TRP A 125 7.91 21.45 12.73
N TYR A 126 6.74 21.23 12.12
CA TYR A 126 6.56 21.42 10.67
C TYR A 126 6.76 22.86 10.22
N GLN A 127 6.34 23.85 11.05
CA GLN A 127 6.57 25.27 10.76
C GLN A 127 8.08 25.59 10.73
N LEU A 128 8.84 25.07 11.70
CA LEU A 128 10.29 25.22 11.72
C LEU A 128 10.97 24.56 10.52
N GLU A 129 10.57 23.33 10.20
CA GLU A 129 11.09 22.59 9.05
C GLU A 129 10.82 23.32 7.71
N PHE A 130 9.67 23.97 7.59
CA PHE A 130 9.36 24.82 6.44
C PHE A 130 10.24 26.06 6.37
N GLN A 131 10.39 26.78 7.49
CA GLN A 131 11.25 27.98 7.56
C GLN A 131 12.71 27.69 7.21
N GLU A 132 13.20 26.50 7.56
CA GLU A 132 14.54 26.04 7.24
C GLU A 132 14.66 25.37 5.85
N GLY A 133 13.59 25.33 5.08
CA GLY A 133 13.57 24.77 3.72
C GLY A 133 13.67 23.25 3.64
N ARG A 134 13.49 22.53 4.76
CA ARG A 134 13.60 21.06 4.81
C ARG A 134 12.31 20.32 4.43
N LYS A 135 11.15 20.96 4.63
CA LYS A 135 9.83 20.37 4.31
C LYS A 135 8.94 21.40 3.59
N PRO A 136 8.05 20.96 2.69
CA PRO A 136 7.21 21.85 1.88
C PRO A 136 5.90 22.25 2.58
N TYR A 137 5.77 22.07 3.89
CA TYR A 137 4.49 22.27 4.61
C TYR A 137 4.41 23.67 5.17
N ASP A 138 3.90 24.60 4.38
CA ASP A 138 3.85 26.06 4.64
C ASP A 138 2.78 26.50 5.64
N SER A 139 1.72 25.72 5.79
CA SER A 139 0.54 26.08 6.59
C SER A 139 -0.01 24.87 7.38
N PRO A 140 0.80 24.26 8.26
CA PRO A 140 0.36 23.13 9.06
C PRO A 140 -0.67 23.59 10.11
N TYR A 141 -1.67 22.76 10.34
CA TYR A 141 -2.71 22.96 11.35
C TYR A 141 -3.15 21.60 11.93
N TYR A 142 -3.86 21.67 13.06
CA TYR A 142 -4.38 20.47 13.70
C TYR A 142 -5.86 20.60 14.06
N TYR A 143 -6.53 19.48 14.23
CA TYR A 143 -7.89 19.39 14.74
C TYR A 143 -8.14 18.02 15.37
N GLN A 144 -9.16 17.91 16.23
CA GLN A 144 -9.57 16.63 16.77
C GLN A 144 -10.51 15.92 15.78
N GLY A 145 -10.16 14.71 15.37
CA GLY A 145 -11.00 13.86 14.52
C GLY A 145 -12.12 13.17 15.30
N GLU A 146 -13.06 12.56 14.58
CA GLU A 146 -14.20 11.82 15.15
C GLU A 146 -13.77 10.65 16.07
N SER A 147 -12.60 10.07 15.83
CA SER A 147 -12.00 9.02 16.67
C SER A 147 -11.47 9.52 18.02
N GLY A 148 -11.55 10.84 18.28
CA GLY A 148 -10.96 11.48 19.47
C GLY A 148 -9.45 11.67 19.38
N LYS A 149 -8.79 11.19 18.33
CA LYS A 149 -7.36 11.44 18.05
C LYS A 149 -7.17 12.80 17.38
N TRP A 150 -5.97 13.36 17.51
CA TRP A 150 -5.63 14.64 16.90
C TRP A 150 -4.91 14.42 15.57
N ILE A 151 -5.30 15.19 14.59
CA ILE A 151 -4.86 15.08 13.20
C ILE A 151 -4.13 16.35 12.82
N VAL A 152 -2.90 16.22 12.32
CA VAL A 152 -2.12 17.32 11.76
C VAL A 152 -2.17 17.24 10.25
N LYS A 153 -2.49 18.34 9.60
CA LYS A 153 -2.55 18.48 8.13
C LYS A 153 -1.86 19.78 7.69
N ASN A 154 -1.63 19.89 6.40
CA ASN A 154 -1.18 21.14 5.77
C ASN A 154 -2.30 21.67 4.86
N ARG A 155 -2.53 23.00 4.81
CA ARG A 155 -3.66 23.58 4.06
C ARG A 155 -3.45 23.56 2.54
N SER A 156 -2.18 23.56 2.09
CA SER A 156 -1.79 23.64 0.69
C SER A 156 -1.57 22.27 0.03
N THR A 157 -1.84 21.16 0.73
CA THR A 157 -1.69 19.80 0.22
C THR A 157 -2.96 18.99 0.38
#